data_f141ea05eb4de6b9dec44578d39d5853
#
_entry.id   f141ea05eb4de6b9dec44578d39d5853
#
_cell.length_a   1.000
_cell.length_b   1.000
_cell.length_c   1.000
_cell.angle_alpha   90.00
_cell.angle_beta   90.00
_cell.angle_gamma   90.00
#
_symmetry.space_group_name_H-M   'P 1'
#
loop_
_entity.id
_entity.type
_entity.pdbx_description
1 polymer ?
#
loop_
_entity_poly.entity_id
_entity_poly.type
_entity_poly.pdbx_seq_one_letter_code
_entity_poly.pdbx_strand_id
1 'polypeptide(L)'
;MTFSDAMRRVRRPLIVFAAAAVVIAAGTLVGLALPPYAISQKGRQFHPGEISIRHGETLQIVNDDGDLLHHAYTDSPKFAFDSGDQQPGTRTDITFQTPGDFEVLCAIHPKMRLVVHVN
;
A
#
# COMPACT_ATOMS: atom_id res chain seq x y z
N MET A 1 42.58 77.20 32.48
CA MET A 1 41.25 76.67 32.07
C MET A 1 41.46 75.47 31.18
N THR A 2 41.35 74.32 31.74
CA THR A 2 41.51 73.11 31.01
C THR A 2 40.12 72.47 30.82
N PHE A 3 39.65 72.54 29.58
CA PHE A 3 38.44 71.81 29.22
C PHE A 3 38.78 70.29 29.05
N SER A 4 38.31 69.52 29.99
CA SER A 4 38.41 68.04 29.92
C SER A 4 37.31 67.58 29.00
N ASP A 5 37.65 67.17 27.80
CA ASP A 5 36.78 66.60 26.84
C ASP A 5 36.53 65.10 27.25
N ALA A 6 35.43 64.96 27.90
CA ALA A 6 34.96 63.56 28.24
C ALA A 6 34.38 62.95 26.99
N MET A 7 35.20 62.19 26.26
CA MET A 7 34.75 61.37 25.18
C MET A 7 33.83 60.30 25.72
N ARG A 8 32.53 60.53 25.60
CA ARG A 8 31.51 59.43 25.79
C ARG A 8 31.68 58.43 24.69
N ARG A 9 32.34 57.34 25.01
CA ARG A 9 32.30 56.14 24.16
C ARG A 9 30.90 55.56 24.20
N VAL A 10 30.13 55.83 23.17
CA VAL A 10 28.87 55.14 22.91
C VAL A 10 29.20 53.69 22.58
N ARG A 11 29.02 52.84 23.55
CA ARG A 11 29.08 51.37 23.31
C ARG A 11 27.84 51.02 22.52
N ARG A 12 28.01 50.75 21.24
CA ARG A 12 26.96 50.13 20.41
C ARG A 12 26.73 48.73 20.92
N PRO A 13 25.48 48.33 21.24
CA PRO A 13 25.20 46.97 21.59
C PRO A 13 25.39 46.10 20.34
N LEU A 14 26.26 45.11 20.43
CA LEU A 14 26.33 44.06 19.43
C LEU A 14 25.00 43.27 19.51
N ILE A 15 24.14 43.49 18.55
CA ILE A 15 22.95 42.65 18.40
C ILE A 15 23.43 41.35 17.77
N VAL A 16 23.62 40.34 18.62
CA VAL A 16 23.86 38.95 18.15
C VAL A 16 22.54 38.44 17.65
N PHE A 17 22.36 38.38 16.36
CA PHE A 17 21.27 37.65 15.76
C PHE A 17 21.60 36.15 15.93
N ALA A 18 21.00 35.52 16.91
CA ALA A 18 20.99 34.10 16.99
C ALA A 18 20.09 33.57 15.85
N ALA A 19 20.69 33.11 14.77
CA ALA A 19 19.98 32.39 13.73
C ALA A 19 19.56 31.08 14.32
N ALA A 20 18.29 30.93 14.71
CA ALA A 20 17.71 29.66 15.06
C ALA A 20 17.62 28.83 13.76
N ALA A 21 18.50 27.86 13.62
CA ALA A 21 18.39 26.87 12.55
C ALA A 21 17.16 26.00 12.85
N VAL A 22 16.09 26.24 12.11
CA VAL A 22 14.92 25.33 12.12
C VAL A 22 15.34 24.08 11.38
N VAL A 23 15.71 23.04 12.11
CA VAL A 23 15.90 21.71 11.55
C VAL A 23 14.52 21.15 11.25
N ILE A 24 14.09 21.25 10.01
CA ILE A 24 12.91 20.54 9.53
C ILE A 24 13.34 19.07 9.39
N ALA A 25 13.02 18.27 10.39
CA ALA A 25 13.13 16.82 10.25
C ALA A 25 12.09 16.39 9.20
N ALA A 26 12.54 16.12 7.98
CA ALA A 26 11.74 15.46 6.97
C ALA A 26 11.52 14.04 7.44
N GLY A 27 10.45 13.81 8.20
CA GLY A 27 10.00 12.46 8.52
C GLY A 27 9.54 11.80 7.23
N THR A 28 10.24 10.78 6.80
CA THR A 28 9.75 9.88 5.76
C THR A 28 8.53 9.16 6.32
N LEU A 29 7.34 9.58 5.89
CA LEU A 29 6.12 8.82 6.08
C LEU A 29 6.26 7.55 5.25
N VAL A 30 6.69 6.45 5.89
CA VAL A 30 6.53 5.11 5.34
C VAL A 30 5.05 4.78 5.47
N GLY A 31 4.25 5.21 4.50
CA GLY A 31 2.87 4.79 4.38
C GLY A 31 2.87 3.28 4.07
N LEU A 32 2.13 2.49 4.86
CA LEU A 32 1.75 1.15 4.45
C LEU A 32 0.91 1.30 3.18
N ALA A 33 1.52 1.07 2.01
CA ALA A 33 0.80 1.02 0.76
C ALA A 33 -0.21 -0.13 0.84
N LEU A 34 -1.50 0.20 0.81
CA LEU A 34 -2.53 -0.81 0.58
C LEU A 34 -2.24 -1.45 -0.78
N PRO A 35 -2.45 -2.78 -0.93
CA PRO A 35 -2.34 -3.39 -2.24
C PRO A 35 -3.27 -2.63 -3.19
N PRO A 36 -2.79 -2.23 -4.39
CA PRO A 36 -3.56 -1.36 -5.28
C PRO A 36 -4.80 -2.04 -5.84
N TYR A 37 -4.90 -3.34 -5.69
CA TYR A 37 -5.96 -4.15 -6.26
C TYR A 37 -6.61 -5.04 -5.19
N ALA A 38 -7.90 -4.84 -4.98
CA ALA A 38 -8.70 -5.65 -4.09
C ALA A 38 -9.85 -6.32 -4.85
N ILE A 39 -10.04 -7.59 -4.60
CA ILE A 39 -11.14 -8.40 -5.12
C ILE A 39 -11.99 -8.86 -3.95
N SER A 40 -13.28 -8.60 -4.04
CA SER A 40 -14.26 -9.08 -3.07
C SER A 40 -14.86 -10.42 -3.50
N GLN A 41 -14.95 -11.37 -2.59
CA GLN A 41 -15.76 -12.58 -2.75
C GLN A 41 -17.07 -12.37 -2.02
N LYS A 42 -18.13 -12.22 -2.78
CA LYS A 42 -19.47 -12.00 -2.24
C LYS A 42 -20.54 -12.59 -3.13
N GLY A 43 -21.52 -13.27 -2.53
CA GLY A 43 -22.64 -13.85 -3.25
C GLY A 43 -22.21 -14.93 -4.25
N ARG A 44 -21.17 -15.69 -3.94
CA ARG A 44 -20.55 -16.70 -4.81
C ARG A 44 -20.04 -16.11 -6.14
N GLN A 45 -19.46 -14.92 -6.06
CA GLN A 45 -18.86 -14.23 -7.21
C GLN A 45 -17.60 -13.50 -6.76
N PHE A 46 -16.68 -13.28 -7.70
CA PHE A 46 -15.60 -12.31 -7.55
C PHE A 46 -16.04 -10.95 -8.07
N HIS A 47 -15.75 -9.90 -7.33
CA HIS A 47 -16.05 -8.52 -7.70
C HIS A 47 -14.79 -7.65 -7.61
N PRO A 48 -14.31 -7.11 -8.73
CA PRO A 48 -14.71 -7.37 -10.11
C PRO A 48 -14.39 -8.79 -10.55
N GLY A 49 -15.02 -9.26 -11.63
CA GLY A 49 -14.77 -10.57 -12.24
C GLY A 49 -13.61 -10.60 -13.23
N GLU A 50 -13.00 -9.46 -13.50
CA GLU A 50 -11.87 -9.30 -14.41
C GLU A 50 -11.02 -8.10 -13.99
N ILE A 51 -9.71 -8.24 -14.04
CA ILE A 51 -8.78 -7.18 -13.64
C ILE A 51 -7.47 -7.28 -14.43
N SER A 52 -6.85 -6.13 -14.68
CA SER A 52 -5.51 -6.05 -15.28
C SER A 52 -4.52 -5.50 -14.25
N ILE A 53 -3.42 -6.19 -14.10
CA ILE A 53 -2.33 -5.81 -13.18
C ILE A 53 -0.99 -5.94 -13.91
N ARG A 54 0.07 -5.38 -13.33
CA ARG A 54 1.45 -5.60 -13.79
C ARG A 54 2.05 -6.81 -13.09
N HIS A 55 2.97 -7.50 -13.76
CA HIS A 55 3.72 -8.57 -13.09
C HIS A 55 4.49 -8.01 -11.86
N GLY A 56 4.57 -8.80 -10.82
CA GLY A 56 5.14 -8.39 -9.53
C GLY A 56 4.14 -7.70 -8.60
N GLU A 57 2.97 -7.31 -9.07
CA GLU A 57 1.92 -6.70 -8.24
C GLU A 57 1.12 -7.76 -7.48
N THR A 58 0.61 -7.35 -6.33
CA THR A 58 -0.16 -8.18 -5.42
C THR A 58 -1.65 -7.86 -5.53
N LEU A 59 -2.44 -8.89 -5.71
CA LEU A 59 -3.89 -8.85 -5.66
C LEU A 59 -4.35 -9.33 -4.29
N GLN A 60 -5.17 -8.55 -3.60
CA GLN A 60 -5.78 -8.96 -2.34
C GLN A 60 -7.19 -9.48 -2.57
N ILE A 61 -7.47 -10.70 -2.17
CA ILE A 61 -8.81 -11.29 -2.19
C ILE A 61 -9.39 -11.26 -0.77
N VAL A 62 -10.59 -10.72 -0.63
CA VAL A 62 -11.29 -10.57 0.64
C VAL A 62 -12.56 -11.38 0.60
N ASN A 63 -12.75 -12.28 1.57
CA ASN A 63 -14.03 -12.96 1.74
C ASN A 63 -15.00 -12.02 2.48
N ASP A 64 -15.86 -11.35 1.73
CA ASP A 64 -16.88 -10.42 2.23
C ASP A 64 -18.24 -11.08 2.49
N ASP A 65 -18.33 -12.39 2.35
CA ASP A 65 -19.50 -13.14 2.79
C ASP A 65 -19.46 -13.34 4.31
N GLY A 66 -20.63 -13.26 4.94
CA GLY A 66 -20.75 -13.45 6.39
C GLY A 66 -20.76 -14.91 6.84
N ASP A 67 -21.12 -15.83 5.93
CA ASP A 67 -21.39 -17.21 6.23
C ASP A 67 -20.87 -18.22 5.19
N LEU A 68 -20.26 -17.77 4.11
CA LEU A 68 -19.75 -18.64 3.05
C LEU A 68 -18.22 -18.78 3.15
N LEU A 69 -17.78 -20.01 3.13
CA LEU A 69 -16.39 -20.36 2.95
C LEU A 69 -16.02 -20.26 1.46
N HIS A 70 -14.85 -19.76 1.17
CA HIS A 70 -14.26 -19.74 -0.17
C HIS A 70 -12.91 -20.45 -0.18
N HIS A 71 -12.39 -20.73 -1.37
CA HIS A 71 -11.10 -21.37 -1.56
C HIS A 71 -10.58 -20.97 -2.95
N ALA A 72 -9.80 -19.91 -3.00
CA ALA A 72 -9.28 -19.38 -4.26
C ALA A 72 -8.06 -20.19 -4.72
N TYR A 73 -8.03 -20.55 -5.99
CA TYR A 73 -6.88 -21.21 -6.59
C TYR A 73 -6.73 -20.84 -8.06
N THR A 74 -5.53 -20.96 -8.57
CA THR A 74 -5.24 -20.95 -10.00
C THR A 74 -4.36 -22.15 -10.33
N ASP A 75 -4.65 -22.82 -11.42
CA ASP A 75 -3.92 -23.98 -11.91
C ASP A 75 -3.51 -23.71 -13.37
N SER A 76 -2.34 -23.13 -13.53
CA SER A 76 -1.75 -22.82 -14.82
C SER A 76 -0.35 -23.39 -14.91
N PRO A 77 0.09 -23.87 -16.09
CA PRO A 77 1.49 -24.29 -16.27
C PRO A 77 2.51 -23.20 -15.97
N LYS A 78 2.11 -21.92 -16.07
CA LYS A 78 2.97 -20.76 -15.84
C LYS A 78 2.98 -20.29 -14.40
N PHE A 79 1.90 -20.53 -13.67
CA PHE A 79 1.72 -20.05 -12.30
C PHE A 79 0.62 -20.86 -11.60
N ALA A 80 0.91 -21.36 -10.43
CA ALA A 80 -0.06 -22.08 -9.59
C ALA A 80 -0.15 -21.42 -8.22
N PHE A 81 -1.35 -21.32 -7.69
CA PHE A 81 -1.66 -20.76 -6.38
C PHE A 81 -2.84 -21.50 -5.77
N ASP A 82 -2.79 -21.69 -4.46
CA ASP A 82 -3.88 -22.27 -3.67
C ASP A 82 -3.94 -21.56 -2.33
N SER A 83 -5.08 -20.93 -2.04
CA SER A 83 -5.26 -20.18 -0.79
C SER A 83 -5.49 -21.09 0.42
N GLY A 84 -5.90 -22.33 0.21
CA GLY A 84 -6.62 -23.08 1.22
C GLY A 84 -7.98 -22.46 1.53
N ASP A 85 -8.59 -22.88 2.61
CA ASP A 85 -9.90 -22.39 3.02
C ASP A 85 -9.84 -20.92 3.47
N GLN A 86 -10.71 -20.13 2.91
CA GLN A 86 -10.86 -18.70 3.21
C GLN A 86 -12.12 -18.49 4.05
N GLN A 87 -11.96 -18.36 5.35
CA GLN A 87 -13.05 -18.10 6.29
C GLN A 87 -13.67 -16.71 6.01
N PRO A 88 -14.96 -16.50 6.37
CA PRO A 88 -15.57 -15.17 6.30
C PRO A 88 -14.71 -14.09 6.96
N GLY A 89 -14.54 -12.95 6.27
CA GLY A 89 -13.77 -11.81 6.74
C GLY A 89 -12.25 -11.92 6.56
N THR A 90 -11.72 -13.03 6.04
CA THR A 90 -10.28 -13.18 5.83
C THR A 90 -9.82 -12.55 4.52
N ARG A 91 -8.54 -12.20 4.50
CA ARG A 91 -7.84 -11.64 3.35
C ARG A 91 -6.72 -12.56 2.91
N THR A 92 -6.54 -12.66 1.60
CA THR A 92 -5.52 -13.50 0.98
C THR A 92 -4.80 -12.69 -0.09
N ASP A 93 -3.48 -12.63 -0.01
CA ASP A 93 -2.66 -11.93 -0.99
C ASP A 93 -2.09 -12.91 -2.00
N ILE A 94 -2.19 -12.55 -3.30
CA ILE A 94 -1.61 -13.29 -4.41
C ILE A 94 -0.72 -12.35 -5.19
N THR A 95 0.57 -12.69 -5.31
CA THR A 95 1.52 -11.94 -6.13
C THR A 95 1.75 -12.67 -7.45
N PHE A 96 1.46 -11.99 -8.56
CA PHE A 96 1.63 -12.54 -9.91
C PHE A 96 2.98 -12.13 -10.49
N GLN A 97 3.95 -13.04 -10.48
CA GLN A 97 5.31 -12.78 -10.96
C GLN A 97 5.46 -12.99 -12.47
N THR A 98 4.51 -13.65 -13.11
CA THR A 98 4.61 -14.05 -14.50
C THR A 98 3.54 -13.34 -15.34
N PRO A 99 3.91 -12.67 -16.45
CA PRO A 99 2.94 -12.14 -17.39
C PRO A 99 2.08 -13.25 -18.01
N GLY A 100 0.84 -12.93 -18.31
CA GLY A 100 -0.11 -13.83 -18.94
C GLY A 100 -1.54 -13.59 -18.46
N ASP A 101 -2.45 -14.41 -18.95
CA ASP A 101 -3.84 -14.42 -18.53
C ASP A 101 -4.08 -15.63 -17.61
N PHE A 102 -4.63 -15.38 -16.43
CA PHE A 102 -4.87 -16.41 -15.43
C PHE A 102 -6.32 -16.42 -15.00
N GLU A 103 -6.84 -17.59 -14.72
CA GLU A 103 -8.14 -17.75 -14.07
C GLU A 103 -7.94 -18.07 -12.60
N VAL A 104 -8.59 -17.31 -11.74
CA VAL A 104 -8.73 -17.64 -10.32
C VAL A 104 -10.13 -18.20 -10.12
N LEU A 105 -10.18 -19.40 -9.59
CA LEU A 105 -11.41 -20.18 -9.38
C LEU A 105 -11.63 -20.39 -7.89
N CYS A 106 -12.83 -20.84 -7.52
CA CYS A 106 -13.13 -21.26 -6.16
C CYS A 106 -13.38 -22.77 -6.16
N ALA A 107 -12.67 -23.52 -5.32
CA ALA A 107 -12.81 -24.97 -5.22
C ALA A 107 -14.17 -25.41 -4.64
N ILE A 108 -14.86 -24.52 -3.93
CA ILE A 108 -16.15 -24.80 -3.26
C ILE A 108 -17.32 -24.39 -4.15
N HIS A 109 -17.17 -23.31 -4.92
CA HIS A 109 -18.22 -22.76 -5.78
C HIS A 109 -17.74 -22.74 -7.24
N PRO A 110 -18.00 -23.79 -8.01
CA PRO A 110 -17.37 -23.99 -9.34
C PRO A 110 -17.69 -22.91 -10.38
N LYS A 111 -18.74 -22.12 -10.18
CA LYS A 111 -19.09 -21.03 -11.09
C LYS A 111 -18.34 -19.73 -10.81
N MET A 112 -17.64 -19.62 -9.67
CA MET A 112 -16.85 -18.45 -9.33
C MET A 112 -15.59 -18.42 -10.19
N ARG A 113 -15.42 -17.33 -10.92
CA ARG A 113 -14.30 -17.12 -11.83
C ARG A 113 -13.87 -15.66 -11.84
N LEU A 114 -12.57 -15.45 -11.71
CA LEU A 114 -11.92 -14.18 -11.89
C LEU A 114 -10.87 -14.32 -12.98
N VAL A 115 -10.87 -13.41 -13.96
CA VAL A 115 -9.82 -13.34 -14.99
C VAL A 115 -8.82 -12.27 -14.59
N VAL A 116 -7.55 -12.63 -14.52
CA VAL A 116 -6.45 -11.71 -14.19
C VAL A 116 -5.53 -11.60 -15.40
N HIS A 117 -5.47 -10.40 -15.99
CA HIS A 117 -4.52 -10.09 -17.04
C HIS A 117 -3.26 -9.49 -16.39
N VAL A 118 -2.14 -10.19 -16.52
CA VAL A 118 -0.85 -9.78 -15.97
C VAL A 118 0.05 -9.28 -17.10
N ASN A 119 0.36 -8.01 -17.10
CA ASN A 119 1.19 -7.34 -18.11
C ASN A 119 2.68 -7.33 -17.74
#